data_653eb8b090d27a54a86560001c0478ab
#
_entry.id   653eb8b090d27a54a86560001c0478ab
#
_cell.length_a   1.000
_cell.length_b   1.000
_cell.length_c   1.000
_cell.angle_alpha   90.00
_cell.angle_beta   90.00
_cell.angle_gamma   90.00
#
_symmetry.space_group_name_H-M   'P 1'
#
loop_
_entity.id
_entity.type
_entity.pdbx_description
1 polymer ?
#
loop_
_entity_poly.entity_id
_entity_poly.type
_entity_poly.pdbx_seq_one_letter_code
_entity_poly.pdbx_strand_id
1 'polypeptide(L)'
;MNHYEFVQTDSIHFLKEWPKDEKIDVVFVDDWHSYPHVKKQLELLDQLVGPSSIILLHDLMYGNTDPFYHADLSHAGPQWDEGGPYRAVAELNPQFWEWSTLPWNNRLTILRKKYSNKYHRR
;
A
#
# COMPACT_ATOMS: atom_id res chain seq x y z
N MET A 1 -18.20 10.48 19.86
CA MET A 1 -18.97 10.60 18.61
C MET A 1 -18.29 9.81 17.52
N ASN A 2 -19.02 8.96 16.84
CA ASN A 2 -18.46 8.13 15.78
C ASN A 2 -18.60 8.82 14.44
N HIS A 3 -17.47 8.97 13.77
CA HIS A 3 -17.43 9.54 12.44
C HIS A 3 -16.84 8.51 11.49
N TYR A 4 -17.70 7.78 10.82
CA TYR A 4 -17.27 6.89 9.77
C TYR A 4 -18.25 6.99 8.60
N GLU A 5 -17.73 6.69 7.44
CA GLU A 5 -18.48 6.81 6.21
C GLU A 5 -18.11 5.65 5.31
N PHE A 6 -19.12 4.99 4.77
CA PHE A 6 -18.92 3.95 3.77
C PHE A 6 -19.04 4.55 2.38
N VAL A 7 -18.00 4.36 1.56
CA VAL A 7 -17.99 4.86 0.18
C VAL A 7 -17.73 3.70 -0.75
N GLN A 8 -18.67 3.41 -1.62
CA GLN A 8 -18.55 2.35 -2.60
C GLN A 8 -17.99 2.92 -3.90
N THR A 9 -16.68 2.74 -4.11
CA THR A 9 -15.98 3.28 -5.27
C THR A 9 -14.66 2.56 -5.46
N ASP A 10 -14.03 2.77 -6.61
CA ASP A 10 -12.67 2.35 -6.86
C ASP A 10 -11.72 3.17 -5.96
N SER A 11 -10.78 2.49 -5.31
CA SER A 11 -9.84 3.14 -4.41
C SER A 11 -8.98 4.18 -5.10
N ILE A 12 -8.59 3.95 -6.35
CA ILE A 12 -7.80 4.93 -7.13
C ILE A 12 -8.62 6.21 -7.31
N HIS A 13 -9.88 6.08 -7.69
CA HIS A 13 -10.77 7.23 -7.84
C HIS A 13 -10.95 7.96 -6.51
N PHE A 14 -11.18 7.21 -5.43
CA PHE A 14 -11.35 7.76 -4.09
C PHE A 14 -10.13 8.59 -3.69
N LEU A 15 -8.93 8.06 -3.90
CA LEU A 15 -7.70 8.77 -3.53
C LEU A 15 -7.46 10.01 -4.38
N LYS A 16 -7.82 9.95 -5.66
CA LYS A 16 -7.70 11.13 -6.54
C LYS A 16 -8.60 12.27 -6.11
N GLU A 17 -9.77 11.93 -5.58
CA GLU A 17 -10.76 12.93 -5.14
C GLU A 17 -10.52 13.42 -3.71
N TRP A 18 -9.61 12.79 -2.97
CA TRP A 18 -9.32 13.20 -1.59
C TRP A 18 -8.71 14.60 -1.58
N PRO A 19 -9.18 15.48 -0.68
CA PRO A 19 -8.63 16.85 -0.59
C PRO A 19 -7.14 16.84 -0.26
N LYS A 20 -6.35 17.55 -1.05
CA LYS A 20 -4.88 17.53 -0.92
C LYS A 20 -4.37 18.18 0.35
N ASP A 21 -5.15 19.07 0.95
CA ASP A 21 -4.80 19.74 2.20
C ASP A 21 -5.25 18.95 3.43
N GLU A 22 -5.88 17.80 3.24
CA GLU A 22 -6.39 16.97 4.32
C GLU A 22 -5.55 15.71 4.43
N LYS A 23 -4.59 15.69 5.36
CA LYS A 23 -3.69 14.56 5.51
C LYS A 23 -4.41 13.35 6.10
N ILE A 24 -4.01 12.18 5.64
CA ILE A 24 -4.52 10.91 6.16
C ILE A 24 -3.58 10.42 7.25
N ASP A 25 -4.13 10.04 8.39
CA ASP A 25 -3.33 9.57 9.52
C ASP A 25 -3.01 8.08 9.43
N VAL A 26 -4.00 7.26 9.09
CA VAL A 26 -3.84 5.81 8.99
C VAL A 26 -4.60 5.31 7.77
N VAL A 27 -3.96 4.47 6.99
CA VAL A 27 -4.57 3.82 5.84
C VAL A 27 -4.36 2.31 5.96
N PHE A 28 -5.41 1.54 5.75
CA PHE A 28 -5.30 0.09 5.63
C PHE A 28 -5.68 -0.29 4.20
N VAL A 29 -4.72 -0.86 3.48
CA VAL A 29 -4.92 -1.27 2.07
C VAL A 29 -5.02 -2.78 2.02
N ASP A 30 -6.16 -3.28 1.60
CA ASP A 30 -6.43 -4.72 1.51
C ASP A 30 -7.46 -4.96 0.41
N ASP A 31 -7.09 -4.65 -0.82
CA ASP A 31 -7.99 -4.80 -1.96
C ASP A 31 -7.32 -5.60 -3.07
N TRP A 32 -7.33 -5.13 -4.30
CA TRP A 32 -6.80 -5.85 -5.44
C TRP A 32 -5.27 -5.91 -5.41
N HIS A 33 -4.71 -7.11 -5.46
CA HIS A 33 -3.27 -7.36 -5.27
C HIS A 33 -2.45 -7.23 -6.56
N SER A 34 -2.93 -6.47 -7.52
CA SER A 34 -2.21 -6.22 -8.76
C SER A 34 -1.08 -5.20 -8.53
N TYR A 35 0.10 -5.48 -9.08
CA TYR A 35 1.22 -4.56 -8.97
C TYR A 35 0.88 -3.14 -9.49
N PRO A 36 0.32 -2.98 -10.70
CA PRO A 36 0.01 -1.63 -11.16
C PRO A 36 -1.00 -0.90 -10.28
N HIS A 37 -1.97 -1.63 -9.73
CA HIS A 37 -3.00 -1.04 -8.87
C HIS A 37 -2.39 -0.56 -7.56
N VAL A 38 -1.62 -1.41 -6.88
CA VAL A 38 -1.01 -1.04 -5.60
C VAL A 38 0.02 0.06 -5.80
N LYS A 39 0.80 -0.01 -6.88
CA LYS A 39 1.77 1.05 -7.19
C LYS A 39 1.08 2.41 -7.33
N LYS A 40 -0.04 2.44 -8.04
CA LYS A 40 -0.80 3.67 -8.22
C LYS A 40 -1.37 4.17 -6.90
N GLN A 41 -1.87 3.28 -6.06
CA GLN A 41 -2.34 3.66 -4.74
C GLN A 41 -1.22 4.30 -3.91
N LEU A 42 -0.03 3.71 -3.91
CA LEU A 42 1.10 4.25 -3.16
C LEU A 42 1.55 5.61 -3.70
N GLU A 43 1.52 5.80 -5.01
CA GLU A 43 1.85 7.10 -5.61
C GLU A 43 0.86 8.18 -5.17
N LEU A 44 -0.42 7.85 -5.13
CA LEU A 44 -1.45 8.80 -4.68
C LEU A 44 -1.34 9.07 -3.19
N LEU A 45 -1.11 8.03 -2.40
CA LEU A 45 -0.95 8.17 -0.96
C LEU A 45 0.28 8.98 -0.59
N ASP A 46 1.32 8.94 -1.41
CA ASP A 46 2.53 9.73 -1.17
C ASP A 46 2.22 11.22 -1.00
N GLN A 47 1.21 11.72 -1.67
CA GLN A 47 0.82 13.12 -1.56
C GLN A 47 -0.15 13.40 -0.42
N LEU A 48 -0.75 12.35 0.16
CA LEU A 48 -1.81 12.49 1.14
C LEU A 48 -1.38 12.12 2.56
N VAL A 49 -0.19 11.54 2.72
CA VAL A 49 0.33 11.15 4.02
C VAL A 49 1.56 11.98 4.38
N GLY A 50 1.83 12.08 5.66
CA GLY A 50 3.03 12.74 6.19
C GLY A 50 3.84 11.77 7.04
N PRO A 51 4.93 12.26 7.67
CA PRO A 51 5.80 11.39 8.49
C PRO A 51 5.12 10.80 9.72
N SER A 52 4.01 11.38 10.17
CA SER A 52 3.23 10.84 11.29
C SER A 52 2.20 9.83 10.85
N SER A 53 1.99 9.67 9.55
CA SER A 53 0.98 8.74 9.02
C SER A 53 1.52 7.33 8.95
N ILE A 54 0.61 6.36 9.01
CA ILE A 54 0.95 4.94 8.88
C ILE A 54 0.10 4.34 7.76
N ILE A 55 0.75 3.63 6.86
CA ILE A 55 0.07 2.85 5.82
C ILE A 55 0.28 1.38 6.15
N LEU A 56 -0.81 0.64 6.22
CA LEU A 56 -0.81 -0.80 6.44
C LEU A 56 -1.21 -1.48 5.16
N LEU A 57 -0.39 -2.43 4.70
CA LEU A 57 -0.65 -3.24 3.51
C LEU A 57 -0.72 -4.69 3.91
N HIS A 58 -1.82 -5.35 3.56
CA HIS A 58 -1.99 -6.77 3.81
C HIS A 58 -1.69 -7.57 2.54
N ASP A 59 -1.40 -8.87 2.74
CA ASP A 59 -1.13 -9.81 1.64
C ASP A 59 0.10 -9.44 0.81
N LEU A 60 1.18 -9.07 1.50
CA LEU A 60 2.43 -8.73 0.83
C LEU A 60 3.29 -9.97 0.60
N MET A 61 2.70 -11.01 0.03
CA MET A 61 3.44 -12.20 -0.33
C MET A 61 3.90 -12.13 -1.79
N TYR A 62 4.90 -12.94 -2.12
CA TYR A 62 5.58 -12.86 -3.40
C TYR A 62 4.97 -13.75 -4.46
N GLY A 63 3.83 -14.30 -4.19
CA GLY A 63 3.28 -15.28 -5.10
C GLY A 63 4.14 -16.54 -5.11
N ASN A 64 4.49 -17.00 -6.27
CA ASN A 64 5.26 -18.23 -6.41
C ASN A 64 6.73 -18.11 -6.02
N THR A 65 7.20 -16.93 -5.68
CA THR A 65 8.59 -16.73 -5.27
C THR A 65 8.78 -16.81 -3.75
N ASP A 66 7.70 -16.86 -2.98
CA ASP A 66 7.79 -16.94 -1.53
C ASP A 66 8.07 -18.40 -1.10
N PRO A 67 9.22 -18.68 -0.49
CA PRO A 67 9.58 -20.06 -0.14
C PRO A 67 8.69 -20.68 0.95
N PHE A 68 7.97 -19.85 1.70
CA PHE A 68 7.08 -20.31 2.76
C PHE A 68 5.62 -20.43 2.32
N TYR A 69 5.33 -20.05 1.10
CA TYR A 69 3.96 -20.04 0.62
C TYR A 69 3.77 -21.08 -0.46
N HIS A 70 3.05 -22.13 -0.11
CA HIS A 70 2.82 -23.27 -1.00
C HIS A 70 1.37 -23.36 -1.47
N ALA A 71 0.57 -22.38 -1.19
CA ALA A 71 -0.83 -22.42 -1.57
C ALA A 71 -0.98 -22.35 -3.09
N ASP A 72 -2.07 -22.93 -3.56
CA ASP A 72 -2.46 -22.85 -4.95
C ASP A 72 -2.89 -21.43 -5.27
N LEU A 73 -2.11 -20.74 -6.08
CA LEU A 73 -2.40 -19.37 -6.47
C LEU A 73 -3.33 -19.25 -7.67
N SER A 74 -3.82 -20.37 -8.19
CA SER A 74 -4.69 -20.37 -9.36
C SER A 74 -5.94 -19.50 -9.15
N HIS A 75 -6.46 -19.45 -7.93
CA HIS A 75 -7.62 -18.63 -7.59
C HIS A 75 -7.26 -17.18 -7.28
N ALA A 76 -5.99 -16.87 -7.10
CA ALA A 76 -5.56 -15.49 -6.94
C ALA A 76 -5.59 -14.72 -8.27
N GLY A 77 -5.53 -15.47 -9.38
CA GLY A 77 -5.67 -14.90 -10.69
C GLY A 77 -4.60 -13.86 -11.02
N PRO A 78 -4.90 -13.00 -11.97
CA PRO A 78 -3.92 -12.01 -12.42
C PRO A 78 -3.60 -10.93 -11.38
N GLN A 79 -4.29 -10.88 -10.26
CA GLN A 79 -3.98 -9.89 -9.23
C GLN A 79 -2.57 -10.03 -8.67
N TRP A 80 -1.94 -11.22 -8.83
CA TRP A 80 -0.57 -11.45 -8.38
C TRP A 80 0.45 -11.30 -9.50
N ASP A 81 0.00 -10.94 -10.70
CA ASP A 81 0.90 -10.75 -11.82
C ASP A 81 1.87 -9.60 -11.53
N GLU A 82 3.06 -9.70 -12.12
CA GLU A 82 4.09 -8.68 -12.02
C GLU A 82 4.60 -8.45 -10.61
N GLY A 83 4.39 -9.41 -9.71
CA GLY A 83 4.92 -9.36 -8.35
C GLY A 83 3.98 -8.74 -7.32
N GLY A 84 2.79 -8.31 -7.73
CA GLY A 84 1.76 -7.84 -6.82
C GLY A 84 2.20 -6.72 -5.87
N PRO A 85 1.60 -6.68 -4.67
CA PRO A 85 1.94 -5.63 -3.69
C PRO A 85 3.40 -5.65 -3.25
N TYR A 86 4.02 -6.83 -3.20
CA TYR A 86 5.43 -6.93 -2.81
C TYR A 86 6.32 -6.08 -3.72
N ARG A 87 6.13 -6.20 -5.03
CA ARG A 87 6.95 -5.45 -5.98
C ARG A 87 6.73 -3.94 -5.83
N ALA A 88 5.48 -3.53 -5.61
CA ALA A 88 5.18 -2.11 -5.44
C ALA A 88 5.92 -1.52 -4.23
N VAL A 89 5.98 -2.26 -3.13
CA VAL A 89 6.71 -1.82 -1.93
C VAL A 89 8.21 -1.87 -2.16
N ALA A 90 8.71 -2.95 -2.78
CA ALA A 90 10.14 -3.13 -3.02
C ALA A 90 10.73 -2.03 -3.91
N GLU A 91 9.92 -1.41 -4.74
CA GLU A 91 10.35 -0.33 -5.61
C GLU A 91 10.34 1.04 -4.95
N LEU A 92 9.84 1.15 -3.71
CA LEU A 92 9.89 2.41 -2.97
C LEU A 92 11.33 2.78 -2.67
N ASN A 93 11.61 4.08 -2.70
CA ASN A 93 12.95 4.57 -2.39
C ASN A 93 13.19 4.54 -0.89
N PRO A 94 14.14 3.70 -0.40
CA PRO A 94 14.39 3.59 1.04
C PRO A 94 14.99 4.85 1.66
N GLN A 95 15.43 5.80 0.85
CA GLN A 95 15.88 7.09 1.34
C GLN A 95 14.70 7.91 1.90
N PHE A 96 13.50 7.71 1.33
CA PHE A 96 12.32 8.49 1.71
C PHE A 96 11.25 7.68 2.43
N TRP A 97 11.33 6.35 2.35
CA TRP A 97 10.36 5.46 2.95
C TRP A 97 11.03 4.45 3.85
N GLU A 98 10.35 4.08 4.90
CA GLU A 98 10.75 2.96 5.74
C GLU A 98 9.58 2.01 5.92
N TRP A 99 9.87 0.72 6.04
CA TRP A 99 8.83 -0.28 6.23
C TRP A 99 9.34 -1.51 6.93
N SER A 100 8.41 -2.24 7.53
CA SER A 100 8.66 -3.51 8.17
C SER A 100 7.53 -4.46 7.83
N THR A 101 7.84 -5.72 7.58
CA THR A 101 6.85 -6.73 7.23
C THR A 101 6.81 -7.79 8.31
N LEU A 102 5.62 -7.99 8.89
CA LEU A 102 5.36 -9.09 9.82
C LEU A 102 5.08 -10.35 9.02
N PRO A 103 5.71 -11.50 9.39
CA PRO A 103 5.63 -12.70 8.55
C PRO A 103 4.35 -13.51 8.71
N TRP A 104 3.42 -13.04 9.52
CA TRP A 104 2.20 -13.78 9.84
C TRP A 104 1.05 -13.39 8.93
N ASN A 105 0.11 -14.30 8.80
CA ASN A 105 -1.20 -14.02 8.17
C ASN A 105 -1.06 -13.37 6.79
N ASN A 106 -0.30 -14.04 5.91
CA ASN A 106 -0.03 -13.56 4.54
C ASN A 106 0.76 -12.25 4.51
N ARG A 107 1.38 -11.90 5.62
CA ARG A 107 2.26 -10.73 5.77
C ARG A 107 1.52 -9.42 5.80
N LEU A 108 1.80 -8.69 6.85
CA LEU A 108 1.33 -7.33 7.05
C LEU A 108 2.54 -6.40 6.99
N THR A 109 2.50 -5.42 6.11
CA THR A 109 3.57 -4.44 5.99
C THR A 109 3.12 -3.11 6.54
N ILE A 110 3.98 -2.50 7.36
CA ILE A 110 3.77 -1.16 7.90
C ILE A 110 4.74 -0.23 7.18
N LEU A 111 4.19 0.80 6.53
CA LEU A 111 4.96 1.79 5.77
C LEU A 111 4.84 3.15 6.41
N ARG A 112 5.92 3.90 6.39
CA ARG A 112 5.93 5.28 6.84
C ARG A 112 6.90 6.12 6.02
N LYS A 113 6.53 7.37 5.76
CA LYS A 113 7.43 8.34 5.13
C LYS A 113 8.42 8.85 6.15
N LYS A 114 9.66 9.04 5.75
CA LYS A 114 10.68 9.60 6.62
C LYS A 114 10.60 11.12 6.71
N TYR A 115 10.15 11.78 5.64
CA TYR A 115 10.14 13.23 5.54
C TYR A 115 8.84 13.73 4.94
N SER A 116 8.55 15.00 5.17
CA SER A 116 7.41 15.65 4.52
C SER A 116 7.68 15.85 3.02
N ASN A 117 6.62 16.06 2.23
CA ASN A 117 6.74 16.21 0.79
C ASN A 117 7.66 17.35 0.36
N LYS A 118 7.73 18.41 1.15
CA LYS A 118 8.59 19.53 0.78
C LYS A 118 10.07 19.15 0.75
N TYR A 119 10.46 18.08 1.46
CA TYR A 119 11.83 17.58 1.42
C TYR A 119 12.02 16.54 0.33
N HIS A 120 10.96 15.78 0.03
CA HIS A 120 11.00 14.77 -1.00
C HIS A 120 11.24 15.33 -2.39
N ARG A 121 10.76 16.52 -2.65
CA ARG A 121 10.68 17.05 -3.99
C ARG A 121 11.85 17.93 -4.38
N ARG A 122 12.90 17.82 -3.67
CA ARG A 122 14.12 18.57 -3.98
C ARG A 122 15.05 17.79 -4.90
#